data_3b7a3cfd689bf2ae96540bae34164c50
#
_entry.id   3b7a3cfd689bf2ae96540bae34164c50
#
_cell.length_a   1.000
_cell.length_b   1.000
_cell.length_c   1.000
_cell.angle_alpha   90.00
_cell.angle_beta   90.00
_cell.angle_gamma   90.00
#
_symmetry.space_group_name_H-M   'P 1'
#
loop_
_entity.id
_entity.type
_entity.pdbx_description
1 polymer ?
#
loop_
_entity_poly.entity_id
_entity_poly.type
_entity_poly.pdbx_seq_one_letter_code
_entity_poly.pdbx_strand_id
1 'polypeptide(L)'
;SCSLVGSEMCIRDSVLTDIYVDKDKLPYERKRYIEAIEQYITRFGDDDVWIYSAPGRSEIGGNHTDHQHGEVLAASINHDAIAVAKKLDDQVVRIVSDGYNNLIAIHLDDLDKKDKEEGSTQALIRGVLAKTKENGHTIGGFQAYITSDVLIGAGLSSSAAFETLIGTILSYMYNQGNISAIEIAMIGQYAENVYFGKPCGLMDQMACSVGSLVHINFENSQKPEVERVEFDLDVHGYSLCITDTKGSHADLTPDYAAIPMEMKQAAACFGKEVLGEVSKKEILSNLSKIRAEAGDRAALRALHFICENERVQKEVDALKKDNFSEFLLLVKRSGDSSFKYLQNVFTCHDVSHQNVSVALAVSEILLEDKGVCRVHGGGFAGTIQAFVPNELVEHYKTGMEEVFGSGACDVLKIRKYGGIKVI
;
A
#
# COMPACT_ATOMS: atom_id res chain seq x y z
N SER A 1 -5.66 -15.19 25.27
CA SER A 1 -6.80 -15.77 24.55
C SER A 1 -8.10 -15.12 25.05
N CYS A 2 -8.97 -14.81 24.14
CA CYS A 2 -10.29 -14.31 24.46
C CYS A 2 -11.29 -15.49 24.38
N SER A 3 -11.92 -15.83 25.53
CA SER A 3 -13.10 -16.67 25.50
C SER A 3 -14.27 -15.83 24.99
N LEU A 4 -14.96 -16.32 23.97
CA LEU A 4 -16.00 -15.59 23.24
C LEU A 4 -17.34 -15.47 24.04
N VAL A 5 -17.42 -16.04 25.23
CA VAL A 5 -18.55 -15.85 26.15
C VAL A 5 -18.42 -14.48 26.83
N GLY A 6 -18.90 -13.46 26.13
CA GLY A 6 -18.88 -12.08 26.59
C GLY A 6 -18.13 -11.15 25.63
N SER A 7 -18.53 -11.14 24.36
CA SER A 7 -17.94 -10.38 23.25
C SER A 7 -17.80 -8.86 23.47
N GLU A 8 -18.46 -8.30 24.46
CA GLU A 8 -18.38 -6.88 24.77
C GLU A 8 -17.09 -6.45 25.49
N MET A 9 -16.26 -7.37 25.97
CA MET A 9 -15.14 -7.04 26.87
C MET A 9 -13.72 -7.37 26.38
N CYS A 10 -13.54 -8.02 25.22
CA CYS A 10 -12.21 -8.49 24.85
C CYS A 10 -11.28 -7.43 24.26
N ILE A 11 -11.81 -6.42 23.58
CA ILE A 11 -10.98 -5.39 22.95
C ILE A 11 -11.22 -4.06 23.64
N ARG A 12 -10.18 -3.59 24.33
CA ARG A 12 -10.24 -2.29 25.03
C ARG A 12 -10.25 -1.15 24.02
N ASP A 13 -11.04 -0.12 24.27
CA ASP A 13 -11.05 1.11 23.45
C ASP A 13 -9.67 1.73 23.30
N SER A 14 -8.82 1.61 24.31
CA SER A 14 -7.44 2.09 24.26
C SER A 14 -6.61 1.38 23.19
N VAL A 15 -6.83 0.08 22.95
CA VAL A 15 -6.15 -0.69 21.92
C VAL A 15 -6.63 -0.26 20.53
N LEU A 16 -7.95 -0.14 20.35
CA LEU A 16 -8.51 0.32 19.07
C LEU A 16 -8.10 1.77 18.76
N THR A 17 -8.08 2.65 19.76
CA THR A 17 -7.62 4.04 19.59
C THR A 17 -6.15 4.09 19.14
N ASP A 18 -5.30 3.27 19.72
CA ASP A 18 -3.88 3.22 19.39
C ASP A 18 -3.64 2.68 17.96
N ILE A 19 -4.47 1.75 17.51
CA ILE A 19 -4.37 1.16 16.16
C ILE A 19 -4.96 2.09 15.09
N TYR A 20 -6.19 2.61 15.31
CA TYR A 20 -6.96 3.29 14.27
C TYR A 20 -6.85 4.80 14.29
N VAL A 21 -6.31 5.37 15.35
CA VAL A 21 -6.03 6.82 15.53
C VAL A 21 -7.30 7.68 15.58
N ASP A 22 -8.23 7.48 14.65
CA ASP A 22 -9.47 8.25 14.52
C ASP A 22 -10.52 7.81 15.56
N LYS A 23 -10.71 8.66 16.59
CA LYS A 23 -11.67 8.37 17.67
C LYS A 23 -13.13 8.31 17.20
N ASP A 24 -13.46 9.05 16.15
CA ASP A 24 -14.84 9.09 15.64
C ASP A 24 -15.22 7.77 14.94
N LYS A 25 -14.22 6.99 14.51
CA LYS A 25 -14.42 5.67 13.91
C LYS A 25 -14.43 4.51 14.91
N LEU A 26 -14.16 4.75 16.19
CA LEU A 26 -14.11 3.67 17.19
C LEU A 26 -15.41 2.86 17.30
N PRO A 27 -16.63 3.44 17.25
CA PRO A 27 -17.86 2.65 17.25
C PRO A 27 -17.95 1.71 16.04
N TYR A 28 -17.51 2.16 14.87
CA TYR A 28 -17.46 1.36 13.65
C TYR A 28 -16.46 0.21 13.79
N GLU A 29 -15.24 0.49 14.24
CA GLU A 29 -14.21 -0.53 14.42
C GLU A 29 -14.61 -1.58 15.45
N ARG A 30 -15.18 -1.15 16.58
CA ARG A 30 -15.71 -2.08 17.59
C ARG A 30 -16.76 -3.03 17.00
N LYS A 31 -17.73 -2.49 16.26
CA LYS A 31 -18.75 -3.29 15.59
C LYS A 31 -18.13 -4.28 14.61
N ARG A 32 -17.17 -3.84 13.82
CA ARG A 32 -16.46 -4.65 12.83
C ARG A 32 -15.73 -5.85 13.47
N TYR A 33 -15.06 -5.62 14.60
CA TYR A 33 -14.41 -6.69 15.37
C TYR A 33 -15.42 -7.70 15.94
N ILE A 34 -16.51 -7.21 16.50
CA ILE A 34 -17.60 -8.08 17.03
C ILE A 34 -18.18 -8.94 15.90
N GLU A 35 -18.52 -8.33 14.77
CA GLU A 35 -19.02 -9.04 13.59
C GLU A 35 -18.02 -10.10 13.08
N ALA A 36 -16.73 -9.79 13.06
CA ALA A 36 -15.70 -10.76 12.66
C ALA A 36 -15.64 -11.97 13.60
N ILE A 37 -15.76 -11.74 14.91
CA ILE A 37 -15.81 -12.80 15.92
C ILE A 37 -17.07 -13.64 15.73
N GLU A 38 -18.24 -13.04 15.57
CA GLU A 38 -19.51 -13.74 15.33
C GLU A 38 -19.48 -14.59 14.06
N GLN A 39 -18.86 -14.07 13.00
CA GLN A 39 -18.66 -14.82 11.75
C GLN A 39 -17.70 -15.99 11.92
N TYR A 40 -16.65 -15.83 12.73
CA TYR A 40 -15.75 -16.94 13.08
C TYR A 40 -16.54 -18.04 13.82
N ILE A 41 -17.29 -17.68 14.87
CA ILE A 41 -18.09 -18.63 15.66
C ILE A 41 -19.06 -19.40 14.76
N THR A 42 -19.75 -18.69 13.89
CA THR A 42 -20.74 -19.29 12.97
C THR A 42 -20.11 -20.36 12.07
N ARG A 43 -18.84 -20.19 11.68
CA ARG A 43 -18.17 -21.09 10.72
C ARG A 43 -17.35 -22.19 11.38
N PHE A 44 -16.77 -21.90 12.51
CA PHE A 44 -15.79 -22.78 13.14
C PHE A 44 -16.14 -23.21 14.56
N GLY A 45 -17.15 -22.59 15.17
CA GLY A 45 -17.55 -22.84 16.56
C GLY A 45 -16.93 -21.85 17.56
N ASP A 46 -17.34 -21.96 18.81
CA ASP A 46 -16.89 -21.13 19.91
C ASP A 46 -15.57 -21.69 20.47
N ASP A 47 -14.51 -20.99 20.24
CA ASP A 47 -13.13 -21.37 20.56
C ASP A 47 -12.35 -20.22 21.20
N ASP A 48 -11.23 -20.55 21.85
CA ASP A 48 -10.22 -19.54 22.20
C ASP A 48 -9.51 -19.07 20.93
N VAL A 49 -9.59 -17.79 20.62
CA VAL A 49 -9.06 -17.21 19.41
C VAL A 49 -8.07 -16.06 19.68
N TRP A 50 -7.30 -15.76 18.68
CA TRP A 50 -6.44 -14.58 18.59
C TRP A 50 -6.93 -13.68 17.47
N ILE A 51 -6.70 -12.38 17.58
CA ILE A 51 -7.03 -11.42 16.53
C ILE A 51 -5.76 -10.76 16.02
N TYR A 52 -5.65 -10.70 14.71
CA TYR A 52 -4.53 -10.10 13.98
C TYR A 52 -5.03 -9.02 13.06
N SER A 53 -4.16 -8.05 12.77
CA SER A 53 -4.46 -6.94 11.89
C SER A 53 -3.25 -6.58 11.05
N ALA A 54 -3.48 -6.29 9.76
CA ALA A 54 -2.47 -5.77 8.85
C ALA A 54 -3.05 -4.65 8.00
N PRO A 55 -2.41 -3.46 7.95
CA PRO A 55 -2.94 -2.30 7.26
C PRO A 55 -2.75 -2.38 5.75
N GLY A 56 -3.54 -1.57 5.03
CA GLY A 56 -3.21 -1.11 3.70
C GLY A 56 -2.13 -0.04 3.72
N ARG A 57 -1.78 0.49 2.55
CA ARG A 57 -0.75 1.52 2.41
C ARG A 57 -1.18 2.63 1.47
N SER A 58 -0.56 3.81 1.63
CA SER A 58 -0.60 4.91 0.68
C SER A 58 0.82 5.29 0.27
N GLU A 59 1.05 5.50 -1.02
CA GLU A 59 2.30 6.06 -1.53
C GLU A 59 2.35 7.55 -1.20
N ILE A 60 3.41 8.01 -0.54
CA ILE A 60 3.57 9.42 -0.15
C ILE A 60 4.49 10.16 -1.10
N GLY A 61 5.58 9.54 -1.53
CA GLY A 61 6.55 10.11 -2.44
C GLY A 61 7.32 9.05 -3.20
N GLY A 62 8.03 9.46 -4.26
CA GLY A 62 8.78 8.52 -5.09
C GLY A 62 7.93 7.88 -6.19
N ASN A 63 7.02 8.65 -6.80
CA ASN A 63 6.13 8.16 -7.85
C ASN A 63 6.90 7.59 -9.03
N HIS A 64 6.78 6.29 -9.30
CA HIS A 64 7.47 5.55 -10.35
C HIS A 64 9.00 5.56 -10.28
N THR A 65 9.57 5.60 -9.08
CA THR A 65 11.03 5.54 -8.90
C THR A 65 11.55 4.14 -8.57
N ASP A 66 10.72 3.28 -7.97
CA ASP A 66 11.07 1.95 -7.47
C ASP A 66 11.62 1.01 -8.56
N HIS A 67 10.96 0.94 -9.71
CA HIS A 67 11.39 0.11 -10.83
C HIS A 67 12.67 0.61 -11.54
N GLN A 68 13.17 1.79 -11.15
CA GLN A 68 14.43 2.37 -11.63
C GLN A 68 15.52 2.39 -10.55
N HIS A 69 15.36 1.58 -9.50
CA HIS A 69 16.25 1.52 -8.34
C HIS A 69 16.37 2.85 -7.58
N GLY A 70 15.26 3.60 -7.54
CA GLY A 70 15.16 4.85 -6.80
C GLY A 70 14.66 4.66 -5.37
N GLU A 71 14.18 5.75 -4.81
CA GLU A 71 13.69 5.81 -3.44
C GLU A 71 12.19 6.10 -3.39
N VAL A 72 11.52 5.54 -2.40
CA VAL A 72 10.09 5.75 -2.15
C VAL A 72 9.82 6.06 -0.69
N LEU A 73 8.75 6.80 -0.43
CA LEU A 73 8.17 7.02 0.89
C LEU A 73 6.71 6.55 0.84
N ALA A 74 6.36 5.62 1.72
CA ALA A 74 5.02 5.06 1.82
C ALA A 74 4.55 5.05 3.28
N ALA A 75 3.24 5.05 3.49
CA ALA A 75 2.64 5.06 4.82
C ALA A 75 1.66 3.90 5.00
N SER A 76 1.65 3.32 6.19
CA SER A 76 0.54 2.49 6.66
C SER A 76 -0.67 3.37 6.95
N ILE A 77 -1.84 2.90 6.58
CA ILE A 77 -3.10 3.60 6.80
C ILE A 77 -3.98 2.86 7.82
N ASN A 78 -5.02 3.52 8.31
CA ASN A 78 -5.94 2.95 9.29
C ASN A 78 -7.09 2.13 8.69
N HIS A 79 -7.08 1.84 7.39
CA HIS A 79 -7.83 0.73 6.80
C HIS A 79 -6.97 -0.53 6.83
N ASP A 80 -7.56 -1.64 7.25
CA ASP A 80 -6.82 -2.88 7.44
C ASP A 80 -7.61 -4.13 7.09
N ALA A 81 -6.91 -5.25 7.02
CA ALA A 81 -7.48 -6.58 7.08
C ALA A 81 -7.30 -7.13 8.49
N ILE A 82 -8.37 -7.68 9.05
CA ILE A 82 -8.35 -8.34 10.35
C ILE A 82 -8.66 -9.83 10.21
N ALA A 83 -8.02 -10.65 11.05
CA ALA A 83 -8.25 -12.08 11.13
C ALA A 83 -8.57 -12.50 12.55
N VAL A 84 -9.68 -13.21 12.72
CA VAL A 84 -9.98 -13.98 13.93
C VAL A 84 -9.50 -15.40 13.67
N ALA A 85 -8.53 -15.88 14.44
CA ALA A 85 -7.83 -17.10 14.11
C ALA A 85 -7.51 -17.98 15.33
N LYS A 86 -7.47 -19.29 15.10
CA LYS A 86 -7.09 -20.32 16.07
C LYS A 86 -6.00 -21.22 15.50
N LYS A 87 -5.02 -21.53 16.34
CA LYS A 87 -4.01 -22.56 16.05
C LYS A 87 -4.65 -23.95 16.06
N LEU A 88 -4.28 -24.78 15.11
CA LEU A 88 -4.72 -26.17 15.01
C LEU A 88 -3.53 -27.13 15.20
N ASP A 89 -3.84 -28.34 15.65
CA ASP A 89 -2.83 -29.40 15.79
C ASP A 89 -2.63 -30.21 14.49
N ASP A 90 -3.51 -30.02 13.52
CA ASP A 90 -3.39 -30.65 12.22
C ASP A 90 -2.49 -29.86 11.24
N GLN A 91 -2.28 -30.40 10.05
CA GLN A 91 -1.40 -29.85 9.03
C GLN A 91 -2.20 -29.17 7.91
N VAL A 92 -3.27 -28.44 8.27
CA VAL A 92 -4.14 -27.76 7.29
C VAL A 92 -4.41 -26.32 7.71
N VAL A 93 -4.23 -25.39 6.78
CA VAL A 93 -4.65 -24.00 6.93
C VAL A 93 -6.05 -23.84 6.32
N ARG A 94 -7.00 -23.35 7.10
CA ARG A 94 -8.40 -23.14 6.70
C ARG A 94 -8.76 -21.66 6.82
N ILE A 95 -9.15 -21.04 5.72
CA ILE A 95 -9.49 -19.61 5.70
C ILE A 95 -10.83 -19.39 5.03
N VAL A 96 -11.67 -18.59 5.67
CA VAL A 96 -12.88 -18.01 5.08
C VAL A 96 -12.73 -16.50 5.08
N SER A 97 -12.89 -15.88 3.92
CA SER A 97 -12.86 -14.43 3.78
C SER A 97 -14.26 -13.86 3.61
N ASP A 98 -14.49 -12.66 4.12
CA ASP A 98 -15.74 -11.93 3.95
C ASP A 98 -16.09 -11.78 2.46
N GLY A 99 -17.38 -11.93 2.13
CA GLY A 99 -17.85 -11.91 0.75
C GLY A 99 -17.59 -13.19 -0.05
N TYR A 100 -16.85 -14.16 0.49
CA TYR A 100 -16.59 -15.45 -0.12
C TYR A 100 -17.15 -16.56 0.76
N ASN A 101 -18.11 -17.31 0.25
CA ASN A 101 -18.73 -18.41 1.01
C ASN A 101 -17.89 -19.69 1.03
N ASN A 102 -16.82 -19.75 0.24
CA ASN A 102 -16.03 -20.96 0.10
C ASN A 102 -14.87 -20.99 1.10
N LEU A 103 -14.75 -22.10 1.80
CA LEU A 103 -13.60 -22.40 2.62
C LEU A 103 -12.38 -22.69 1.73
N ILE A 104 -11.30 -21.97 1.96
CA ILE A 104 -9.99 -22.28 1.38
C ILE A 104 -9.27 -23.22 2.36
N ALA A 105 -8.84 -24.40 1.88
CA ALA A 105 -8.04 -25.35 2.65
C ALA A 105 -6.71 -25.63 1.95
N ILE A 106 -5.61 -25.37 2.64
CA ILE A 106 -4.24 -25.60 2.14
C ILE A 106 -3.58 -26.64 3.04
N HIS A 107 -3.18 -27.77 2.46
CA HIS A 107 -2.41 -28.81 3.14
C HIS A 107 -0.92 -28.45 3.16
N LEU A 108 -0.28 -28.53 4.32
CA LEU A 108 1.11 -28.10 4.52
C LEU A 108 2.15 -29.05 3.92
N ASP A 109 1.74 -30.24 3.51
CA ASP A 109 2.57 -31.20 2.75
C ASP A 109 2.51 -30.98 1.23
N ASP A 110 1.63 -30.07 0.77
CA ASP A 110 1.43 -29.73 -0.64
C ASP A 110 1.49 -28.20 -0.86
N LEU A 111 2.70 -27.66 -0.81
CA LEU A 111 2.97 -26.22 -0.95
C LEU A 111 3.56 -25.83 -2.32
N ASP A 112 3.66 -26.75 -3.26
CA ASP A 112 4.15 -26.44 -4.60
C ASP A 112 3.20 -25.49 -5.34
N LYS A 113 3.78 -24.61 -6.16
CA LYS A 113 3.00 -23.71 -7.01
C LYS A 113 2.05 -24.50 -7.91
N LYS A 114 0.82 -24.03 -8.02
CA LYS A 114 -0.21 -24.60 -8.88
C LYS A 114 -0.66 -23.58 -9.93
N ASP A 115 -0.39 -23.82 -11.18
CA ASP A 115 -0.71 -22.88 -12.27
C ASP A 115 -2.22 -22.55 -12.33
N LYS A 116 -3.09 -23.50 -11.97
CA LYS A 116 -4.54 -23.29 -11.90
C LYS A 116 -4.99 -22.33 -10.77
N GLU A 117 -4.13 -22.08 -9.80
CA GLU A 117 -4.39 -21.14 -8.70
C GLU A 117 -3.86 -19.72 -8.98
N GLU A 118 -3.12 -19.52 -10.06
CA GLU A 118 -2.58 -18.22 -10.45
C GLU A 118 -3.68 -17.15 -10.47
N GLY A 119 -3.42 -15.98 -9.86
CA GLY A 119 -4.40 -14.91 -9.69
C GLY A 119 -5.42 -15.13 -8.57
N SER A 120 -5.30 -16.18 -7.77
CA SER A 120 -6.21 -16.49 -6.67
C SER A 120 -5.67 -16.22 -5.27
N THR A 121 -6.57 -16.07 -4.31
CA THR A 121 -6.22 -15.97 -2.89
C THR A 121 -5.50 -17.22 -2.38
N GLN A 122 -5.84 -18.40 -2.91
CA GLN A 122 -5.16 -19.66 -2.58
C GLN A 122 -3.67 -19.61 -2.93
N ALA A 123 -3.34 -19.03 -4.09
CA ALA A 123 -1.95 -18.87 -4.51
C ALA A 123 -1.15 -18.00 -3.52
N LEU A 124 -1.72 -16.89 -3.06
CA LEU A 124 -1.08 -16.01 -2.07
C LEU A 124 -0.83 -16.75 -0.76
N ILE A 125 -1.82 -17.45 -0.22
CA ILE A 125 -1.69 -18.21 1.04
C ILE A 125 -0.60 -19.28 0.89
N ARG A 126 -0.67 -20.07 -0.18
CA ARG A 126 0.30 -21.14 -0.47
C ARG A 126 1.72 -20.59 -0.61
N GLY A 127 1.88 -19.47 -1.30
CA GLY A 127 3.17 -18.79 -1.50
C GLY A 127 3.77 -18.27 -0.19
N VAL A 128 2.95 -17.65 0.67
CA VAL A 128 3.41 -17.18 1.99
C VAL A 128 3.84 -18.37 2.86
N LEU A 129 3.06 -19.46 2.91
CA LEU A 129 3.41 -20.66 3.65
C LEU A 129 4.71 -21.30 3.14
N ALA A 130 4.81 -21.47 1.82
CA ALA A 130 5.99 -22.08 1.19
C ALA A 130 7.25 -21.28 1.47
N LYS A 131 7.22 -19.97 1.30
CA LYS A 131 8.39 -19.10 1.51
C LYS A 131 8.77 -18.98 2.98
N THR A 132 7.80 -18.93 3.88
CA THR A 132 8.05 -18.96 5.32
C THR A 132 8.80 -20.25 5.73
N LYS A 133 8.35 -21.39 5.22
CA LYS A 133 9.02 -22.69 5.46
C LYS A 133 10.43 -22.75 4.82
N GLU A 134 10.56 -22.28 3.58
CA GLU A 134 11.85 -22.22 2.86
C GLU A 134 12.89 -21.37 3.62
N ASN A 135 12.44 -20.27 4.23
CA ASN A 135 13.30 -19.40 5.05
C ASN A 135 13.67 -20.02 6.41
N GLY A 136 13.22 -21.24 6.71
CA GLY A 136 13.58 -21.98 7.93
C GLY A 136 12.68 -21.71 9.13
N HIS A 137 11.57 -21.01 8.95
CA HIS A 137 10.58 -20.78 10.00
C HIS A 137 9.60 -21.94 10.15
N THR A 138 9.04 -22.07 11.33
CA THR A 138 8.00 -23.07 11.60
C THR A 138 6.68 -22.62 10.99
N ILE A 139 6.00 -23.54 10.30
CA ILE A 139 4.62 -23.37 9.86
C ILE A 139 3.75 -24.46 10.50
N GLY A 140 2.45 -24.21 10.58
CA GLY A 140 1.49 -25.18 11.13
C GLY A 140 0.06 -24.82 10.76
N GLY A 141 -0.87 -25.70 11.07
CA GLY A 141 -2.30 -25.52 10.78
C GLY A 141 -2.93 -24.42 11.62
N PHE A 142 -3.84 -23.71 11.00
CA PHE A 142 -4.71 -22.75 11.68
C PHE A 142 -6.00 -22.59 10.91
N GLN A 143 -7.03 -22.11 11.59
CA GLN A 143 -8.26 -21.67 10.95
C GLN A 143 -8.49 -20.19 11.22
N ALA A 144 -9.01 -19.46 10.23
CA ALA A 144 -9.24 -18.02 10.33
C ALA A 144 -10.48 -17.56 9.55
N TYR A 145 -11.19 -16.60 10.13
CA TYR A 145 -12.11 -15.73 9.41
C TYR A 145 -11.44 -14.37 9.19
N ILE A 146 -11.46 -13.88 7.95
CA ILE A 146 -10.80 -12.63 7.56
C ILE A 146 -11.82 -11.66 6.97
N THR A 147 -11.80 -10.42 7.40
CA THR A 147 -12.53 -9.30 6.79
C THR A 147 -11.58 -8.11 6.55
N SER A 148 -11.86 -7.29 5.55
CA SER A 148 -10.95 -6.20 5.16
C SER A 148 -11.72 -4.95 4.75
N ASP A 149 -11.23 -3.79 5.23
CA ASP A 149 -11.61 -2.46 4.75
C ASP A 149 -10.68 -1.95 3.66
N VAL A 150 -9.59 -2.67 3.38
CA VAL A 150 -8.69 -2.34 2.27
C VAL A 150 -9.34 -2.78 0.96
N LEU A 151 -10.04 -1.87 0.32
CA LEU A 151 -10.82 -2.15 -0.88
C LEU A 151 -9.93 -2.54 -2.07
N ILE A 152 -10.36 -3.57 -2.79
CA ILE A 152 -9.71 -3.99 -4.04
C ILE A 152 -9.90 -2.90 -5.08
N GLY A 153 -8.81 -2.52 -5.77
CA GLY A 153 -8.85 -1.51 -6.82
C GLY A 153 -8.80 -0.06 -6.36
N ALA A 154 -8.85 0.21 -5.04
CA ALA A 154 -8.74 1.56 -4.49
C ALA A 154 -7.28 2.08 -4.39
N GLY A 155 -6.30 1.35 -4.92
CA GLY A 155 -4.89 1.75 -4.85
C GLY A 155 -4.27 1.68 -3.46
N LEU A 156 -4.87 0.93 -2.52
CA LEU A 156 -4.45 0.83 -1.11
C LEU A 156 -3.75 -0.50 -0.77
N SER A 157 -3.45 -1.32 -1.78
CA SER A 157 -2.70 -2.59 -1.69
C SER A 157 -3.36 -3.66 -0.82
N SER A 158 -4.57 -4.08 -1.21
CA SER A 158 -5.30 -5.15 -0.52
C SER A 158 -4.56 -6.49 -0.51
N SER A 159 -3.84 -6.85 -1.58
CA SER A 159 -3.03 -8.08 -1.63
C SER A 159 -1.89 -8.05 -0.63
N ALA A 160 -1.13 -6.97 -0.56
CA ALA A 160 -0.03 -6.81 0.37
C ALA A 160 -0.49 -6.83 1.84
N ALA A 161 -1.63 -6.21 2.15
CA ALA A 161 -2.25 -6.28 3.46
C ALA A 161 -2.62 -7.73 3.84
N PHE A 162 -3.18 -8.47 2.90
CA PHE A 162 -3.55 -9.88 3.10
C PHE A 162 -2.32 -10.77 3.31
N GLU A 163 -1.29 -10.63 2.49
CA GLU A 163 -0.01 -11.36 2.61
C GLU A 163 0.65 -11.08 3.95
N THR A 164 0.70 -9.81 4.35
CA THR A 164 1.23 -9.37 5.65
C THR A 164 0.44 -9.98 6.80
N LEU A 165 -0.89 -10.04 6.68
CA LEU A 165 -1.75 -10.65 7.69
C LEU A 165 -1.42 -12.13 7.90
N ILE A 166 -1.30 -12.91 6.82
CA ILE A 166 -0.93 -14.33 6.90
C ILE A 166 0.47 -14.51 7.49
N GLY A 167 1.44 -13.72 7.05
CA GLY A 167 2.80 -13.73 7.60
C GLY A 167 2.83 -13.39 9.09
N THR A 168 2.01 -12.44 9.53
CA THR A 168 1.88 -12.05 10.93
C THR A 168 1.27 -13.18 11.78
N ILE A 169 0.24 -13.85 11.28
CA ILE A 169 -0.35 -15.04 11.94
C ILE A 169 0.72 -16.10 12.16
N LEU A 170 1.47 -16.46 11.12
CA LEU A 170 2.54 -17.47 11.21
C LEU A 170 3.66 -17.05 12.17
N SER A 171 4.02 -15.76 12.15
CA SER A 171 5.03 -15.22 13.06
C SER A 171 4.63 -15.42 14.51
N TYR A 172 3.44 -15.03 14.90
CA TYR A 172 3.00 -15.12 16.30
C TYR A 172 2.60 -16.53 16.73
N MET A 173 1.87 -17.27 15.89
CA MET A 173 1.40 -18.62 16.27
C MET A 173 2.52 -19.65 16.36
N TYR A 174 3.53 -19.55 15.50
CA TYR A 174 4.53 -20.61 15.34
C TYR A 174 5.97 -20.16 15.56
N ASN A 175 6.23 -18.85 15.61
CA ASN A 175 7.58 -18.31 15.69
C ASN A 175 7.73 -17.23 16.78
N GLN A 176 6.83 -17.18 17.76
CA GLN A 176 6.90 -16.29 18.92
C GLN A 176 6.97 -14.78 18.53
N GLY A 177 6.47 -14.41 17.38
CA GLY A 177 6.56 -13.04 16.86
C GLY A 177 7.93 -12.66 16.31
N ASN A 178 8.84 -13.60 16.08
CA ASN A 178 10.24 -13.35 15.74
C ASN A 178 10.52 -13.25 14.23
N ILE A 179 9.54 -13.43 13.35
CA ILE A 179 9.72 -13.11 11.94
C ILE A 179 9.65 -11.59 11.82
N SER A 180 10.72 -10.97 11.34
CA SER A 180 10.77 -9.50 11.24
C SER A 180 9.77 -8.95 10.22
N ALA A 181 9.35 -7.71 10.41
CA ALA A 181 8.46 -7.03 9.48
C ALA A 181 9.01 -6.97 8.05
N ILE A 182 10.31 -6.73 7.91
CA ILE A 182 11.02 -6.73 6.62
C ILE A 182 10.95 -8.11 5.97
N GLU A 183 11.17 -9.17 6.72
CA GLU A 183 11.12 -10.54 6.19
C GLU A 183 9.69 -10.92 5.79
N ILE A 184 8.67 -10.55 6.59
CA ILE A 184 7.26 -10.76 6.23
C ILE A 184 6.94 -10.06 4.90
N ALA A 185 7.43 -8.84 4.70
CA ALA A 185 7.25 -8.11 3.44
C ALA A 185 7.89 -8.84 2.25
N MET A 186 9.11 -9.35 2.41
CA MET A 186 9.80 -10.10 1.36
C MET A 186 9.11 -11.43 1.04
N ILE A 187 8.58 -12.10 2.05
CA ILE A 187 7.76 -13.32 1.88
C ILE A 187 6.50 -13.01 1.08
N GLY A 188 5.80 -11.91 1.40
CA GLY A 188 4.60 -11.47 0.67
C GLY A 188 4.90 -11.15 -0.79
N GLN A 189 5.96 -10.40 -1.07
CA GLN A 189 6.38 -10.10 -2.44
C GLN A 189 6.69 -11.38 -3.23
N TYR A 190 7.36 -12.33 -2.63
CA TYR A 190 7.63 -13.63 -3.26
C TYR A 190 6.33 -14.36 -3.61
N ALA A 191 5.36 -14.40 -2.69
CA ALA A 191 4.07 -15.02 -2.94
C ALA A 191 3.33 -14.36 -4.10
N GLU A 192 3.34 -13.03 -4.19
CA GLU A 192 2.68 -12.29 -5.26
C GLU A 192 3.38 -12.50 -6.60
N ASN A 193 4.70 -12.44 -6.65
CA ASN A 193 5.46 -12.59 -7.89
C ASN A 193 5.48 -14.02 -8.42
N VAL A 194 5.67 -15.00 -7.55
CA VAL A 194 5.93 -16.39 -7.96
C VAL A 194 4.64 -17.22 -7.99
N TYR A 195 3.81 -17.14 -6.96
CA TYR A 195 2.61 -17.97 -6.84
C TYR A 195 1.38 -17.32 -7.47
N PHE A 196 1.15 -16.06 -7.20
CA PHE A 196 0.03 -15.31 -7.77
C PHE A 196 0.27 -14.93 -9.23
N GLY A 197 1.53 -14.78 -9.63
CA GLY A 197 1.93 -14.49 -11.00
C GLY A 197 1.86 -13.02 -11.41
N LYS A 198 1.78 -12.10 -10.44
CA LYS A 198 1.79 -10.65 -10.70
C LYS A 198 3.13 -10.05 -10.29
N PRO A 199 3.94 -9.59 -11.24
CA PRO A 199 5.17 -8.88 -10.92
C PRO A 199 4.88 -7.60 -10.13
N CYS A 200 5.49 -7.46 -8.97
CA CYS A 200 5.38 -6.26 -8.14
C CYS A 200 6.73 -5.90 -7.50
N GLY A 201 6.90 -4.62 -7.16
CA GLY A 201 7.98 -4.15 -6.30
C GLY A 201 7.74 -4.51 -4.83
N LEU A 202 8.61 -4.05 -3.95
CA LEU A 202 8.55 -4.37 -2.51
C LEU A 202 7.88 -3.27 -1.66
N MET A 203 7.57 -2.11 -2.25
CA MET A 203 7.02 -0.96 -1.55
C MET A 203 5.74 -1.30 -0.77
N ASP A 204 4.81 -1.95 -1.42
CA ASP A 204 3.49 -2.24 -0.87
C ASP A 204 3.57 -3.14 0.36
N GLN A 205 4.27 -4.26 0.23
CA GLN A 205 4.46 -5.22 1.31
C GLN A 205 5.26 -4.60 2.47
N MET A 206 6.26 -3.79 2.15
CA MET A 206 7.09 -3.15 3.18
C MET A 206 6.28 -2.14 3.99
N ALA A 207 5.50 -1.30 3.33
CA ALA A 207 4.64 -0.33 4.01
C ALA A 207 3.56 -1.01 4.86
N CYS A 208 2.89 -2.05 4.36
CA CYS A 208 1.89 -2.80 5.12
C CYS A 208 2.49 -3.53 6.33
N SER A 209 3.73 -3.99 6.23
CA SER A 209 4.37 -4.81 7.27
C SER A 209 5.07 -4.00 8.36
N VAL A 210 5.76 -2.92 8.00
CA VAL A 210 6.60 -2.16 8.95
C VAL A 210 5.79 -1.18 9.81
N GLY A 211 4.81 -0.51 9.23
CA GLY A 211 4.00 0.51 9.95
C GLY A 211 4.59 1.92 9.90
N SER A 212 3.79 2.92 10.26
CA SER A 212 4.13 4.35 10.20
C SER A 212 4.48 4.77 8.77
N LEU A 213 5.49 5.63 8.58
CA LEU A 213 6.06 5.87 7.27
C LEU A 213 7.31 5.02 7.08
N VAL A 214 7.51 4.57 5.84
CA VAL A 214 8.66 3.75 5.46
C VAL A 214 9.37 4.41 4.30
N HIS A 215 10.62 4.76 4.51
CA HIS A 215 11.55 5.18 3.47
C HIS A 215 12.31 3.95 2.97
N ILE A 216 12.25 3.69 1.69
CA ILE A 216 12.90 2.55 1.06
C ILE A 216 13.84 3.05 -0.03
N ASN A 217 15.10 2.66 0.04
CA ASN A 217 16.10 2.89 -1.00
C ASN A 217 16.35 1.59 -1.76
N PHE A 218 16.02 1.57 -3.04
CA PHE A 218 16.19 0.44 -3.94
C PHE A 218 17.49 0.48 -4.74
N GLU A 219 18.47 1.28 -4.39
CA GLU A 219 19.76 1.32 -5.08
C GLU A 219 20.36 -0.08 -5.21
N ASN A 220 20.31 -0.86 -4.14
CA ASN A 220 20.51 -2.30 -4.18
C ASN A 220 19.16 -3.03 -4.14
N SER A 221 18.63 -3.37 -5.30
CA SER A 221 17.31 -4.03 -5.41
C SER A 221 17.24 -5.41 -4.75
N GLN A 222 18.39 -6.08 -4.57
CA GLN A 222 18.46 -7.38 -3.89
C GLN A 222 18.44 -7.24 -2.37
N LYS A 223 18.89 -6.11 -1.86
CA LYS A 223 18.91 -5.79 -0.43
C LYS A 223 18.54 -4.33 -0.21
N PRO A 224 17.28 -3.96 -0.36
CA PRO A 224 16.82 -2.59 -0.14
C PRO A 224 17.15 -2.10 1.28
N GLU A 225 17.52 -0.84 1.41
CA GLU A 225 17.63 -0.20 2.71
C GLU A 225 16.25 0.31 3.12
N VAL A 226 15.84 -0.02 4.35
CA VAL A 226 14.51 0.30 4.87
C VAL A 226 14.67 1.08 6.16
N GLU A 227 14.09 2.28 6.19
CA GLU A 227 14.05 3.11 7.37
C GLU A 227 12.60 3.41 7.74
N ARG A 228 12.23 3.12 9.00
CA ARG A 228 10.95 3.54 9.55
C ARG A 228 11.05 4.98 10.01
N VAL A 229 10.16 5.84 9.51
CA VAL A 229 10.05 7.25 9.92
C VAL A 229 8.80 7.42 10.76
N GLU A 230 8.98 7.76 12.03
CA GLU A 230 7.86 8.02 12.93
C GLU A 230 7.27 9.39 12.64
N PHE A 231 5.95 9.44 12.44
CA PHE A 231 5.23 10.67 12.15
C PHE A 231 3.75 10.51 12.53
N ASP A 232 3.23 11.52 13.18
CA ASP A 232 1.81 11.61 13.57
C ASP A 232 1.13 12.76 12.81
N LEU A 233 0.38 12.40 11.77
CA LEU A 233 -0.36 13.35 10.95
C LEU A 233 -1.44 14.10 11.74
N ASP A 234 -2.06 13.42 12.72
CA ASP A 234 -3.15 13.99 13.52
C ASP A 234 -2.69 15.13 14.42
N VAL A 235 -1.47 15.05 14.97
CA VAL A 235 -0.84 16.14 15.74
C VAL A 235 -0.74 17.43 14.93
N HIS A 236 -0.53 17.33 13.63
CA HIS A 236 -0.48 18.47 12.71
C HIS A 236 -1.86 18.96 12.25
N GLY A 237 -2.93 18.32 12.67
CA GLY A 237 -4.30 18.71 12.34
C GLY A 237 -4.71 18.41 10.89
N TYR A 238 -4.14 17.38 10.26
CA TYR A 238 -4.42 16.96 8.90
C TYR A 238 -4.92 15.51 8.82
N SER A 239 -5.66 15.24 7.77
CA SER A 239 -6.07 13.90 7.35
C SER A 239 -5.56 13.61 5.96
N LEU A 240 -5.38 12.31 5.66
CA LEU A 240 -5.04 11.82 4.34
C LEU A 240 -6.33 11.39 3.64
N CYS A 241 -6.70 12.08 2.56
CA CYS A 241 -7.89 11.75 1.79
C CYS A 241 -7.50 11.08 0.47
N ILE A 242 -8.08 9.93 0.19
CA ILE A 242 -7.92 9.21 -1.07
C ILE A 242 -9.25 9.23 -1.79
N THR A 243 -9.28 9.79 -2.99
CA THR A 243 -10.50 9.84 -3.82
C THR A 243 -10.35 8.90 -5.00
N ASP A 244 -11.29 7.95 -5.12
CA ASP A 244 -11.46 7.14 -6.32
C ASP A 244 -12.14 7.98 -7.40
N THR A 245 -11.44 8.22 -8.50
CA THR A 245 -11.91 9.07 -9.60
C THR A 245 -12.88 8.36 -10.54
N LYS A 246 -13.15 7.06 -10.29
CA LYS A 246 -14.03 6.23 -11.13
C LYS A 246 -13.59 6.10 -12.59
N GLY A 247 -12.31 6.38 -12.87
CA GLY A 247 -11.72 6.17 -14.20
C GLY A 247 -11.58 4.68 -14.51
N SER A 248 -11.76 4.33 -15.79
CA SER A 248 -11.53 2.96 -16.25
C SER A 248 -10.04 2.71 -16.48
N HIS A 249 -9.54 1.55 -16.03
CA HIS A 249 -8.21 1.06 -16.37
C HIS A 249 -8.17 0.29 -17.69
N ALA A 250 -9.32 0.11 -18.35
CA ALA A 250 -9.41 -0.54 -19.65
C ALA A 250 -8.57 0.24 -20.68
N ASP A 251 -7.86 -0.49 -21.52
CA ASP A 251 -7.02 0.06 -22.59
C ASP A 251 -5.83 0.95 -22.17
N LEU A 252 -5.56 1.06 -20.87
CA LEU A 252 -4.42 1.85 -20.33
C LEU A 252 -3.13 1.05 -20.12
N THR A 253 -3.14 -0.26 -20.34
CA THR A 253 -1.95 -1.10 -20.19
C THR A 253 -0.74 -0.59 -20.96
N PRO A 254 -0.85 -0.12 -22.23
CA PRO A 254 0.27 0.47 -22.95
C PRO A 254 0.83 1.73 -22.30
N ASP A 255 -0.03 2.57 -21.73
CA ASP A 255 0.38 3.81 -21.03
C ASP A 255 1.18 3.49 -19.78
N TYR A 256 0.72 2.54 -18.96
CA TYR A 256 1.48 2.06 -17.80
C TYR A 256 2.82 1.44 -18.17
N ALA A 257 2.84 0.58 -19.18
CA ALA A 257 4.06 -0.08 -19.65
C ALA A 257 5.08 0.90 -20.25
N ALA A 258 4.63 2.01 -20.84
CA ALA A 258 5.49 3.03 -21.43
C ALA A 258 6.36 3.74 -20.41
N ILE A 259 5.91 3.89 -19.15
CA ILE A 259 6.70 4.59 -18.12
C ILE A 259 8.03 3.88 -17.86
N PRO A 260 8.07 2.64 -17.38
CA PRO A 260 9.35 1.96 -17.15
C PRO A 260 10.14 1.75 -18.44
N MET A 261 9.48 1.51 -19.56
CA MET A 261 10.12 1.32 -20.86
C MET A 261 10.90 2.58 -21.29
N GLU A 262 10.28 3.75 -21.26
CA GLU A 262 10.92 5.01 -21.64
C GLU A 262 12.03 5.42 -20.69
N MET A 263 11.87 5.16 -19.37
CA MET A 263 12.95 5.39 -18.40
C MET A 263 14.15 4.49 -18.67
N LYS A 264 13.93 3.22 -19.03
CA LYS A 264 15.00 2.30 -19.43
C LYS A 264 15.66 2.73 -20.74
N GLN A 265 14.90 3.23 -21.70
CA GLN A 265 15.46 3.78 -22.95
C GLN A 265 16.35 4.99 -22.66
N ALA A 266 15.98 5.86 -21.74
CA ALA A 266 16.84 6.98 -21.31
C ALA A 266 18.12 6.47 -20.62
N ALA A 267 18.04 5.47 -19.76
CA ALA A 267 19.20 4.84 -19.12
C ALA A 267 20.13 4.16 -20.14
N ALA A 268 19.55 3.52 -21.16
CA ALA A 268 20.31 2.87 -22.23
C ALA A 268 21.19 3.82 -23.04
N CYS A 269 20.85 5.12 -23.10
CA CYS A 269 21.73 6.15 -23.70
C CYS A 269 23.10 6.25 -23.01
N PHE A 270 23.20 5.74 -21.77
CA PHE A 270 24.42 5.69 -20.97
C PHE A 270 25.00 4.28 -20.83
N GLY A 271 24.43 3.30 -21.54
CA GLY A 271 24.81 1.89 -21.39
C GLY A 271 24.38 1.28 -20.05
N LYS A 272 23.33 1.82 -19.43
CA LYS A 272 22.78 1.39 -18.16
C LYS A 272 21.38 0.77 -18.33
N GLU A 273 21.00 -0.07 -17.37
CA GLU A 273 19.67 -0.73 -17.39
C GLU A 273 18.59 0.12 -16.76
N VAL A 274 18.92 0.89 -15.72
CA VAL A 274 17.98 1.71 -14.96
C VAL A 274 18.57 3.10 -14.66
N LEU A 275 17.70 4.07 -14.47
CA LEU A 275 18.10 5.46 -14.18
C LEU A 275 18.82 5.63 -12.83
N GLY A 276 18.60 4.74 -11.87
CA GLY A 276 19.32 4.74 -10.60
C GLY A 276 20.85 4.59 -10.73
N GLU A 277 21.33 4.06 -11.87
CA GLU A 277 22.75 3.91 -12.20
C GLU A 277 23.34 5.14 -12.91
N VAL A 278 22.55 6.17 -13.19
CA VAL A 278 22.96 7.38 -13.92
C VAL A 278 22.86 8.60 -13.01
N SER A 279 23.91 9.38 -12.93
CA SER A 279 23.89 10.58 -12.10
C SER A 279 23.07 11.71 -12.71
N LYS A 280 22.58 12.60 -11.86
CA LYS A 280 21.87 13.83 -12.29
C LYS A 280 22.70 14.67 -13.26
N LYS A 281 24.01 14.78 -13.00
CA LYS A 281 24.92 15.54 -13.86
C LYS A 281 25.02 14.93 -15.25
N GLU A 282 25.12 13.60 -15.35
CA GLU A 282 25.16 12.91 -16.64
C GLU A 282 23.88 13.13 -17.43
N ILE A 283 22.72 13.00 -16.80
CA ILE A 283 21.42 13.23 -17.46
C ILE A 283 21.33 14.65 -17.98
N LEU A 284 21.60 15.66 -17.15
CA LEU A 284 21.52 17.07 -17.54
C LEU A 284 22.50 17.44 -18.65
N SER A 285 23.74 16.93 -18.60
CA SER A 285 24.79 17.21 -19.62
C SER A 285 24.50 16.50 -20.95
N ASN A 286 23.68 15.48 -20.98
CA ASN A 286 23.38 14.68 -22.17
C ASN A 286 21.90 14.70 -22.56
N LEU A 287 21.15 15.70 -22.11
CA LEU A 287 19.70 15.75 -22.35
C LEU A 287 19.36 15.78 -23.85
N SER A 288 20.17 16.46 -24.66
CA SER A 288 20.01 16.48 -26.11
C SER A 288 20.15 15.08 -26.73
N LYS A 289 21.06 14.27 -26.21
CA LYS A 289 21.25 12.88 -26.65
C LYS A 289 20.02 12.03 -26.30
N ILE A 290 19.53 12.13 -25.07
CA ILE A 290 18.33 11.39 -24.65
C ILE A 290 17.14 11.77 -25.53
N ARG A 291 16.94 13.05 -25.82
CA ARG A 291 15.87 13.53 -26.69
C ARG A 291 15.97 12.95 -28.11
N ALA A 292 17.18 12.92 -28.66
CA ALA A 292 17.42 12.38 -30.00
C ALA A 292 17.23 10.87 -30.10
N GLU A 293 17.66 10.11 -29.11
CA GLU A 293 17.66 8.65 -29.13
C GLU A 293 16.40 8.02 -28.56
N ALA A 294 15.80 8.61 -27.50
CA ALA A 294 14.66 8.07 -26.76
C ALA A 294 13.39 8.94 -26.84
N GLY A 295 13.51 10.19 -27.30
CA GLY A 295 12.40 11.12 -27.42
C GLY A 295 12.20 12.05 -26.19
N ASP A 296 11.38 13.09 -26.38
CA ASP A 296 11.17 14.13 -25.38
C ASP A 296 10.47 13.58 -24.10
N ARG A 297 9.50 12.69 -24.25
CA ARG A 297 8.79 12.14 -23.08
C ARG A 297 9.72 11.25 -22.22
N ALA A 298 10.60 10.47 -22.85
CA ALA A 298 11.62 9.70 -22.12
C ALA A 298 12.59 10.64 -21.37
N ALA A 299 12.99 11.75 -21.98
CA ALA A 299 13.83 12.78 -21.35
C ALA A 299 13.11 13.42 -20.15
N LEU A 300 11.82 13.77 -20.29
CA LEU A 300 11.00 14.33 -19.21
C LEU A 300 10.86 13.33 -18.04
N ARG A 301 10.63 12.05 -18.35
CA ARG A 301 10.53 10.98 -17.34
C ARG A 301 11.86 10.75 -16.62
N ALA A 302 12.98 10.86 -17.31
CA ALA A 302 14.29 10.82 -16.66
C ALA A 302 14.51 12.01 -15.72
N LEU A 303 14.11 13.23 -16.12
CA LEU A 303 14.15 14.41 -15.26
C LEU A 303 13.23 14.28 -14.04
N HIS A 304 12.02 13.75 -14.25
CA HIS A 304 11.13 13.42 -13.13
C HIS A 304 11.84 12.49 -12.14
N PHE A 305 12.41 11.39 -12.62
CA PHE A 305 13.06 10.40 -11.77
C PHE A 305 14.14 11.01 -10.87
N ILE A 306 15.09 11.77 -11.45
CA ILE A 306 16.20 12.33 -10.66
C ILE A 306 15.73 13.37 -9.64
N CYS A 307 14.72 14.18 -10.00
CA CYS A 307 14.17 15.18 -9.08
C CYS A 307 13.30 14.55 -8.01
N GLU A 308 12.51 13.53 -8.36
CA GLU A 308 11.65 12.80 -7.43
C GLU A 308 12.48 12.01 -6.40
N ASN A 309 13.55 11.38 -6.86
CA ASN A 309 14.47 10.65 -5.99
C ASN A 309 15.10 11.56 -4.91
N GLU A 310 15.59 12.74 -5.31
CA GLU A 310 16.08 13.75 -4.35
C GLU A 310 14.96 14.29 -3.45
N ARG A 311 13.74 14.39 -3.96
CA ARG A 311 12.58 14.91 -3.23
C ARG A 311 12.18 13.98 -2.09
N VAL A 312 12.22 12.67 -2.30
CA VAL A 312 11.95 11.67 -1.24
C VAL A 312 12.89 11.87 -0.05
N GLN A 313 14.18 12.06 -0.30
CA GLN A 313 15.15 12.34 0.78
C GLN A 313 14.79 13.61 1.55
N LYS A 314 14.39 14.67 0.84
CA LYS A 314 13.99 15.95 1.44
C LYS A 314 12.68 15.80 2.23
N GLU A 315 11.73 15.00 1.76
CA GLU A 315 10.50 14.66 2.48
C GLU A 315 10.83 13.97 3.81
N VAL A 316 11.70 12.98 3.79
CA VAL A 316 12.17 12.28 5.01
C VAL A 316 12.84 13.24 5.98
N ASP A 317 13.74 14.09 5.49
CA ASP A 317 14.43 15.09 6.30
C ASP A 317 13.45 16.10 6.94
N ALA A 318 12.46 16.56 6.18
CA ALA A 318 11.45 17.48 6.67
C ALA A 318 10.60 16.83 7.80
N LEU A 319 10.21 15.57 7.63
CA LEU A 319 9.49 14.81 8.65
C LEU A 319 10.32 14.61 9.92
N LYS A 320 11.59 14.24 9.79
CA LYS A 320 12.50 14.06 10.93
C LYS A 320 12.77 15.37 11.71
N LYS A 321 12.73 16.50 11.02
CA LYS A 321 12.87 17.84 11.62
C LYS A 321 11.56 18.45 12.10
N ASP A 322 10.46 17.70 11.99
CA ASP A 322 9.10 18.17 12.29
C ASP A 322 8.71 19.45 11.49
N ASN A 323 9.27 19.58 10.28
CA ASN A 323 8.95 20.67 9.37
C ASN A 323 7.83 20.26 8.40
N PHE A 324 6.62 20.25 8.93
CA PHE A 324 5.45 19.79 8.18
C PHE A 324 5.09 20.69 6.99
N SER A 325 5.31 22.00 7.10
CA SER A 325 5.08 22.94 5.98
C SER A 325 5.97 22.63 4.78
N GLU A 326 7.25 22.33 5.01
CA GLU A 326 8.18 21.91 3.96
C GLU A 326 7.78 20.56 3.37
N PHE A 327 7.38 19.62 4.22
CA PHE A 327 6.87 18.33 3.75
C PHE A 327 5.67 18.49 2.81
N LEU A 328 4.67 19.30 3.16
CA LEU A 328 3.51 19.57 2.30
C LEU A 328 3.92 20.21 0.96
N LEU A 329 4.86 21.15 0.98
CA LEU A 329 5.38 21.77 -0.23
C LEU A 329 6.07 20.73 -1.14
N LEU A 330 6.81 19.81 -0.57
CA LEU A 330 7.47 18.74 -1.31
C LEU A 330 6.47 17.76 -1.92
N VAL A 331 5.41 17.41 -1.19
CA VAL A 331 4.29 16.59 -1.71
C VAL A 331 3.62 17.27 -2.90
N LYS A 332 3.35 18.57 -2.80
CA LYS A 332 2.81 19.35 -3.92
C LYS A 332 3.74 19.32 -5.14
N ARG A 333 5.02 19.54 -4.94
CA ARG A 333 6.03 19.50 -6.02
C ARG A 333 6.14 18.10 -6.64
N SER A 334 5.96 17.04 -5.86
CA SER A 334 5.88 15.67 -6.37
C SER A 334 4.68 15.53 -7.33
N GLY A 335 3.52 16.00 -6.93
CA GLY A 335 2.33 16.01 -7.78
C GLY A 335 2.52 16.81 -9.06
N ASP A 336 3.11 18.01 -8.98
CA ASP A 336 3.42 18.85 -10.14
C ASP A 336 4.39 18.16 -11.10
N SER A 337 5.42 17.49 -10.57
CA SER A 337 6.39 16.72 -11.36
C SER A 337 5.75 15.52 -12.04
N SER A 338 4.88 14.80 -11.34
CA SER A 338 4.12 13.69 -11.93
C SER A 338 3.24 14.16 -13.07
N PHE A 339 2.51 15.26 -12.89
CA PHE A 339 1.64 15.82 -13.92
C PHE A 339 2.43 16.30 -15.16
N LYS A 340 3.47 17.09 -14.95
CA LYS A 340 4.18 17.80 -16.03
C LYS A 340 5.23 16.92 -16.72
N TYR A 341 5.95 16.09 -15.97
CA TYR A 341 7.17 15.43 -16.44
C TYR A 341 7.01 13.92 -16.55
N LEU A 342 6.50 13.26 -15.51
CA LEU A 342 6.18 11.84 -15.58
C LEU A 342 5.03 11.57 -16.53
N GLN A 343 4.05 12.46 -16.56
CA GLN A 343 2.87 12.40 -17.44
C GLN A 343 2.09 11.08 -17.25
N ASN A 344 1.71 10.82 -16.01
CA ASN A 344 0.89 9.68 -15.60
C ASN A 344 -0.50 10.09 -15.10
N VAL A 345 -1.01 11.25 -15.50
CA VAL A 345 -2.30 11.76 -15.04
C VAL A 345 -3.42 11.46 -16.02
N PHE A 346 -3.16 11.54 -17.32
CA PHE A 346 -4.09 11.17 -18.37
C PHE A 346 -3.37 10.59 -19.58
N THR A 347 -4.10 9.82 -20.40
CA THR A 347 -3.58 9.32 -21.67
C THR A 347 -3.75 10.33 -22.80
N CYS A 348 -2.77 10.41 -23.70
CA CYS A 348 -2.87 11.21 -24.92
C CYS A 348 -3.82 10.63 -25.96
N HIS A 349 -4.26 9.38 -25.80
CA HIS A 349 -5.11 8.65 -26.75
C HIS A 349 -6.60 8.92 -26.52
N ASP A 350 -7.00 9.37 -25.35
CA ASP A 350 -8.38 9.69 -25.00
C ASP A 350 -8.44 10.98 -24.18
N VAL A 351 -8.70 12.07 -24.87
CA VAL A 351 -8.80 13.42 -24.25
C VAL A 351 -10.17 13.66 -23.60
N SER A 352 -11.14 12.80 -23.85
CA SER A 352 -12.49 12.94 -23.29
C SER A 352 -12.64 12.35 -21.90
N HIS A 353 -11.73 11.45 -21.49
CA HIS A 353 -11.75 10.79 -20.18
C HIS A 353 -10.47 11.11 -19.41
N GLN A 354 -10.52 12.16 -18.61
CA GLN A 354 -9.40 12.65 -17.80
C GLN A 354 -9.81 12.75 -16.32
N ASN A 355 -10.30 11.66 -15.77
CA ASN A 355 -10.86 11.61 -14.40
C ASN A 355 -9.88 12.11 -13.35
N VAL A 356 -8.60 11.72 -13.41
CA VAL A 356 -7.57 12.13 -12.46
C VAL A 356 -7.31 13.64 -12.58
N SER A 357 -7.22 14.20 -13.79
CA SER A 357 -7.05 15.65 -14.01
C SER A 357 -8.20 16.44 -13.41
N VAL A 358 -9.45 15.99 -13.64
CA VAL A 358 -10.66 16.64 -13.07
C VAL A 358 -10.60 16.56 -11.54
N ALA A 359 -10.25 15.41 -10.98
CA ALA A 359 -10.15 15.23 -9.54
C ALA A 359 -9.10 16.16 -8.91
N LEU A 360 -7.92 16.29 -9.54
CA LEU A 360 -6.88 17.21 -9.07
C LEU A 360 -7.35 18.65 -9.10
N ALA A 361 -8.00 19.09 -10.18
CA ALA A 361 -8.52 20.45 -10.31
C ALA A 361 -9.59 20.77 -9.23
N VAL A 362 -10.55 19.86 -9.04
CA VAL A 362 -11.58 20.02 -8.01
C VAL A 362 -10.95 20.01 -6.60
N SER A 363 -10.01 19.10 -6.36
CA SER A 363 -9.27 19.03 -5.09
C SER A 363 -8.54 20.32 -4.75
N GLU A 364 -7.82 20.91 -5.71
CA GLU A 364 -7.13 22.19 -5.52
C GLU A 364 -8.09 23.33 -5.16
N ILE A 365 -9.25 23.39 -5.83
CA ILE A 365 -10.29 24.40 -5.54
C ILE A 365 -10.82 24.21 -4.10
N LEU A 366 -11.14 22.99 -3.70
CA LEU A 366 -11.69 22.69 -2.37
C LEU A 366 -10.68 22.90 -1.24
N LEU A 367 -9.39 22.72 -1.51
CA LEU A 367 -8.33 22.91 -0.52
C LEU A 367 -8.01 24.38 -0.20
N GLU A 368 -8.37 25.32 -1.07
CA GLU A 368 -8.19 26.77 -0.87
C GLU A 368 -6.75 27.15 -0.44
N ASP A 369 -5.73 26.52 -1.02
CA ASP A 369 -4.30 26.69 -0.67
C ASP A 369 -3.92 26.26 0.76
N LYS A 370 -4.83 25.64 1.50
CA LYS A 370 -4.57 25.16 2.88
C LYS A 370 -4.06 23.73 2.96
N GLY A 371 -4.21 22.95 1.90
CA GLY A 371 -3.74 21.58 1.76
C GLY A 371 -3.07 21.36 0.42
N VAL A 372 -2.68 20.13 0.15
CA VAL A 372 -2.02 19.75 -1.09
C VAL A 372 -2.59 18.44 -1.63
N CYS A 373 -2.54 18.27 -2.96
CA CYS A 373 -2.96 17.01 -3.58
C CYS A 373 -1.99 16.58 -4.68
N ARG A 374 -2.09 15.31 -5.03
CA ARG A 374 -1.28 14.68 -6.09
C ARG A 374 -1.99 13.45 -6.67
N VAL A 375 -1.56 13.03 -7.86
CA VAL A 375 -1.91 11.70 -8.36
C VAL A 375 -1.36 10.64 -7.40
N HIS A 376 -2.10 9.55 -7.20
CA HIS A 376 -1.76 8.47 -6.28
C HIS A 376 -1.49 7.18 -7.04
N GLY A 377 -0.33 6.55 -6.78
CA GLY A 377 0.06 5.30 -7.40
C GLY A 377 0.37 5.41 -8.90
N GLY A 378 -0.10 4.45 -9.68
CA GLY A 378 0.23 4.33 -11.12
C GLY A 378 -0.25 5.48 -12.00
N GLY A 379 -1.33 6.13 -11.63
CA GLY A 379 -1.91 7.24 -12.38
C GLY A 379 -2.86 6.80 -13.50
N PHE A 380 -3.06 7.66 -14.50
CA PHE A 380 -3.94 7.57 -15.67
C PHE A 380 -5.42 7.37 -15.35
N ALA A 381 -5.73 6.56 -14.40
CA ALA A 381 -7.02 6.29 -13.78
C ALA A 381 -6.81 6.04 -12.27
N GLY A 382 -7.84 5.59 -11.56
CA GLY A 382 -7.73 5.25 -10.15
C GLY A 382 -7.88 6.45 -9.24
N THR A 383 -6.89 6.72 -8.41
CA THR A 383 -7.06 7.60 -7.26
C THR A 383 -6.16 8.83 -7.26
N ILE A 384 -6.60 9.86 -6.53
CA ILE A 384 -5.76 10.97 -6.09
C ILE A 384 -5.61 10.95 -4.56
N GLN A 385 -4.57 11.59 -4.08
CA GLN A 385 -4.26 11.76 -2.67
C GLN A 385 -4.26 13.24 -2.30
N ALA A 386 -4.83 13.56 -1.15
CA ALA A 386 -4.77 14.92 -0.61
C ALA A 386 -4.45 14.91 0.88
N PHE A 387 -3.62 15.87 1.32
CA PHE A 387 -3.44 16.20 2.71
C PHE A 387 -4.38 17.37 3.02
N VAL A 388 -5.41 17.09 3.80
CA VAL A 388 -6.53 18.01 4.04
C VAL A 388 -6.54 18.44 5.51
N PRO A 389 -6.54 19.75 5.84
CA PRO A 389 -6.75 20.19 7.20
C PRO A 389 -8.03 19.62 7.79
N ASN A 390 -8.01 19.16 9.03
CA ASN A 390 -9.16 18.49 9.66
C ASN A 390 -10.43 19.34 9.62
N GLU A 391 -10.30 20.67 9.71
CA GLU A 391 -11.41 21.63 9.61
C GLU A 391 -12.10 21.66 8.23
N LEU A 392 -11.38 21.25 7.17
CA LEU A 392 -11.90 21.22 5.80
C LEU A 392 -12.36 19.83 5.35
N VAL A 393 -12.13 18.78 6.14
CA VAL A 393 -12.35 17.38 5.70
C VAL A 393 -13.78 17.15 5.24
N GLU A 394 -14.80 17.60 5.98
CA GLU A 394 -16.19 17.40 5.60
C GLU A 394 -16.55 18.16 4.31
N HIS A 395 -16.10 19.40 4.18
CA HIS A 395 -16.28 20.20 2.96
C HIS A 395 -15.58 19.55 1.75
N TYR A 396 -14.34 19.11 1.95
CA TYR A 396 -13.55 18.45 0.91
C TYR A 396 -14.19 17.13 0.46
N LYS A 397 -14.56 16.26 1.41
CA LYS A 397 -15.21 14.98 1.11
C LYS A 397 -16.52 15.19 0.36
N THR A 398 -17.38 16.09 0.84
CA THR A 398 -18.65 16.40 0.19
C THR A 398 -18.42 16.88 -1.23
N GLY A 399 -17.53 17.82 -1.44
CA GLY A 399 -17.25 18.37 -2.79
C GLY A 399 -16.65 17.33 -3.75
N MET A 400 -15.77 16.46 -3.29
CA MET A 400 -15.25 15.38 -4.12
C MET A 400 -16.35 14.34 -4.46
N GLU A 401 -17.20 14.00 -3.52
CA GLU A 401 -18.27 13.02 -3.72
C GLU A 401 -19.43 13.56 -4.56
N GLU A 402 -19.65 14.87 -4.62
CA GLU A 402 -20.58 15.49 -5.57
C GLU A 402 -20.15 15.23 -7.02
N VAL A 403 -18.85 15.14 -7.28
CA VAL A 403 -18.32 14.90 -8.63
C VAL A 403 -18.17 13.42 -8.93
N PHE A 404 -17.65 12.64 -7.98
CA PHE A 404 -17.25 11.23 -8.22
C PHE A 404 -18.18 10.19 -7.60
N GLY A 405 -19.21 10.63 -6.89
CA GLY A 405 -20.23 9.77 -6.30
C GLY A 405 -20.01 9.51 -4.81
N SER A 406 -21.08 9.12 -4.15
CA SER A 406 -21.09 8.80 -2.71
C SER A 406 -20.08 7.67 -2.39
N GLY A 407 -19.30 7.86 -1.34
CA GLY A 407 -18.27 6.91 -0.92
C GLY A 407 -16.97 6.96 -1.72
N ALA A 408 -16.83 7.89 -2.68
CA ALA A 408 -15.63 7.99 -3.49
C ALA A 408 -14.41 8.52 -2.72
N CYS A 409 -14.62 9.30 -1.65
CA CYS A 409 -13.56 9.91 -0.86
C CYS A 409 -13.40 9.24 0.50
N ASP A 410 -12.31 8.52 0.69
CA ASP A 410 -11.92 7.93 1.98
C ASP A 410 -11.07 8.91 2.78
N VAL A 411 -11.43 9.10 4.06
CA VAL A 411 -10.67 9.92 5.03
C VAL A 411 -9.86 8.98 5.90
N LEU A 412 -8.54 9.08 5.82
CA LEU A 412 -7.60 8.16 6.44
C LEU A 412 -6.65 8.87 7.41
N LYS A 413 -6.09 8.09 8.31
CA LYS A 413 -4.98 8.46 9.18
C LYS A 413 -3.78 7.55 8.92
N ILE A 414 -2.59 8.04 9.22
CA ILE A 414 -1.38 7.22 9.21
C ILE A 414 -1.40 6.37 10.48
N ARG A 415 -1.28 5.07 10.29
CA ARG A 415 -1.27 4.09 11.36
C ARG A 415 0.16 3.79 11.79
N LYS A 416 0.39 3.78 13.11
CA LYS A 416 1.69 3.50 13.71
C LYS A 416 2.19 2.06 13.47
N TYR A 417 1.26 1.11 13.40
CA TYR A 417 1.57 -0.32 13.35
C TYR A 417 1.41 -0.90 11.96
N GLY A 418 2.35 -1.78 11.55
CA GLY A 418 2.19 -2.71 10.45
C GLY A 418 1.35 -3.93 10.86
N GLY A 419 1.78 -5.12 10.45
CA GLY A 419 1.14 -6.37 10.88
C GLY A 419 1.35 -6.61 12.37
N ILE A 420 0.25 -6.80 13.12
CA ILE A 420 0.28 -7.00 14.58
C ILE A 420 -0.70 -8.06 15.03
N LYS A 421 -0.39 -8.64 16.18
CA LYS A 421 -1.36 -9.37 17.00
C LYS A 421 -2.08 -8.36 17.90
N VAL A 422 -3.40 -8.30 17.79
CA VAL A 422 -4.24 -7.35 18.55
C VAL A 422 -4.52 -7.86 19.95
N ILE A 423 -4.90 -9.14 20.07
CA ILE A 423 -5.13 -9.87 21.34
C ILE A 423 -4.71 -11.32 21.20
#